data_1307795992a2949765b5f5422c462388
#
_entry.id   1307795992a2949765b5f5422c462388
#
_cell.length_a   1.000
_cell.length_b   1.000
_cell.length_c   1.000
_cell.angle_alpha   90.00
_cell.angle_beta   90.00
_cell.angle_gamma   90.00
#
_symmetry.space_group_name_H-M   'P 1'
#
loop_
_entity.id
_entity.type
_entity.pdbx_description
1 polymer ?
#
loop_
_entity_poly.entity_id
_entity_poly.type
_entity_poly.pdbx_seq_one_letter_code
_entity_poly.pdbx_strand_id
1 'polypeptide(L)' 'MKLIDAGYGNRVSADRIVAVIGADSAPAKRLIAAAKEKFTAIDATCGKKTKTVIVMDSGHIVMSAKEPESIAAAENK' A
#
# COMPACT_ATOMS: atom_id res chain seq x y z
N MET A 1 -1.40 0.99 19.09
CA MET A 1 -1.28 0.71 17.62
C MET A 1 -1.36 2.01 16.86
N LYS A 2 -0.47 2.21 15.91
CA LYS A 2 -0.47 3.39 15.05
C LYS A 2 -1.12 3.03 13.70
N LEU A 3 -2.08 3.81 13.29
CA LEU A 3 -2.73 3.65 11.99
C LEU A 3 -2.29 4.78 11.05
N ILE A 4 -1.98 4.41 9.82
CA ILE A 4 -1.57 5.34 8.79
C ILE A 4 -2.67 5.45 7.74
N ASP A 5 -3.01 6.67 7.35
CA ASP A 5 -4.02 6.93 6.34
C ASP A 5 -3.49 6.51 4.95
N ALA A 6 -4.17 5.55 4.34
CA ALA A 6 -3.86 5.11 2.98
C ALA A 6 -4.74 5.81 1.93
N GLY A 7 -5.57 6.73 2.36
CA GLY A 7 -6.45 7.51 1.50
C GLY A 7 -7.89 7.03 1.54
N TYR A 8 -8.80 7.96 1.34
CA TYR A 8 -10.24 7.68 1.20
C TYR A 8 -10.84 6.90 2.36
N GLY A 9 -10.41 7.21 3.59
CA GLY A 9 -10.93 6.54 4.79
C GLY A 9 -10.30 5.19 5.10
N ASN A 10 -9.35 4.75 4.30
CA ASN A 10 -8.66 3.49 4.54
C ASN A 10 -7.41 3.72 5.39
N ARG A 11 -7.17 2.83 6.33
CA ARG A 11 -6.01 2.92 7.21
C ARG A 11 -5.31 1.58 7.31
N VAL A 12 -3.99 1.62 7.49
CA VAL A 12 -3.17 0.43 7.66
C VAL A 12 -2.40 0.54 8.96
N SER A 13 -2.08 -0.62 9.55
CA SER A 13 -1.28 -0.65 10.78
C SER A 13 0.19 -0.41 10.45
N ALA A 14 0.77 0.63 11.03
CA ALA A 14 2.17 0.95 10.81
C ALA A 14 3.09 -0.19 11.23
N ASP A 15 2.75 -0.91 12.29
CA ASP A 15 3.57 -1.99 12.83
C ASP A 15 3.58 -3.23 11.93
N ARG A 16 2.64 -3.31 10.98
CA ARG A 16 2.50 -4.46 10.08
C ARG A 16 3.01 -4.18 8.67
N ILE A 17 3.53 -2.98 8.42
CA ILE A 17 4.08 -2.63 7.12
C ILE A 17 5.48 -3.20 6.99
N VAL A 18 5.71 -3.95 5.92
CA VAL A 18 7.04 -4.49 5.60
C VAL A 18 7.77 -3.55 4.66
N ALA A 19 7.07 -3.01 3.65
CA ALA A 19 7.69 -2.16 2.64
C ALA A 19 6.67 -1.20 2.04
N VAL A 20 7.16 -0.05 1.59
CA VAL A 20 6.37 0.94 0.85
C VAL A 20 7.10 1.17 -0.46
N ILE A 21 6.44 0.86 -1.58
CA ILE A 21 7.07 0.82 -2.90
C ILE A 21 6.31 1.72 -3.86
N GLY A 22 7.04 2.48 -4.68
CA GLY A 22 6.41 3.26 -5.75
C GLY A 22 5.76 2.34 -6.79
N ALA A 23 4.55 2.67 -7.20
CA ALA A 23 3.75 1.81 -8.08
C ALA A 23 4.30 1.67 -9.50
N ASP A 24 5.15 2.62 -9.92
CA ASP A 24 5.72 2.61 -11.27
C ASP A 24 6.87 1.61 -11.44
N SER A 25 7.36 1.03 -10.36
CA SER A 25 8.49 0.10 -10.43
C SER A 25 8.03 -1.28 -10.94
N ALA A 26 8.95 -2.01 -11.58
CA ALA A 26 8.67 -3.37 -12.03
C ALA A 26 8.31 -4.32 -10.88
N PRO A 27 9.01 -4.27 -9.71
CA PRO A 27 8.62 -5.09 -8.58
C PRO A 27 7.19 -4.82 -8.10
N ALA A 28 6.78 -3.55 -8.07
CA ALA A 28 5.43 -3.19 -7.63
C ALA A 28 4.38 -3.80 -8.55
N LYS A 29 4.59 -3.73 -9.86
CA LYS A 29 3.66 -4.30 -10.84
C LYS A 29 3.51 -5.81 -10.69
N ARG A 30 4.62 -6.50 -10.43
CA ARG A 30 4.61 -7.95 -10.20
C ARG A 30 3.88 -8.32 -8.91
N LEU A 31 4.09 -7.54 -7.85
CA LEU A 31 3.42 -7.76 -6.57
C LEU A 31 1.90 -7.59 -6.70
N ILE A 32 1.48 -6.54 -7.42
CA ILE A 32 0.06 -6.30 -7.64
C ILE A 32 -0.57 -7.46 -8.41
N ALA A 33 0.06 -7.91 -9.49
CA ALA A 33 -0.46 -9.00 -10.31
C ALA A 33 -0.58 -10.28 -9.50
N ALA A 34 0.46 -10.64 -8.73
CA ALA A 34 0.45 -11.83 -7.89
C ALA A 34 -0.63 -11.75 -6.81
N ALA A 35 -0.79 -10.58 -6.18
CA ALA A 35 -1.79 -10.39 -5.14
C ALA A 35 -3.22 -10.49 -5.68
N LYS A 36 -3.45 -10.00 -6.89
CA LYS A 36 -4.76 -10.12 -7.53
C LYS A 36 -5.13 -11.58 -7.78
N GLU A 37 -4.17 -12.39 -8.20
CA GLU A 37 -4.39 -13.82 -8.40
C GLU A 37 -4.74 -14.54 -7.10
N LYS A 38 -4.13 -14.13 -6.00
CA LYS A 38 -4.31 -14.76 -4.68
C LYS A 38 -5.42 -14.13 -3.85
N PHE A 39 -6.10 -13.12 -4.40
CA PHE A 39 -7.13 -12.35 -3.70
C PHE A 39 -6.61 -11.70 -2.42
N THR A 40 -5.34 -11.28 -2.43
CA THR A 40 -4.72 -10.57 -1.31
C THR A 40 -4.46 -9.09 -1.63
N ALA A 41 -4.93 -8.60 -2.78
CA ALA A 41 -4.80 -7.20 -3.14
C ALA A 41 -5.96 -6.40 -2.53
N ILE A 42 -5.62 -5.31 -1.84
CA ILE A 42 -6.60 -4.41 -1.25
C ILE A 42 -6.48 -3.08 -1.99
N ASP A 43 -7.53 -2.67 -2.68
CA ASP A 43 -7.54 -1.43 -3.44
C ASP A 43 -8.08 -0.29 -2.58
N ALA A 44 -7.21 0.60 -2.15
CA ALA A 44 -7.57 1.76 -1.35
C ALA A 44 -7.54 3.06 -2.17
N THR A 45 -7.52 2.95 -3.52
CA THR A 45 -7.37 4.11 -4.39
C THR A 45 -8.68 4.82 -4.71
N CYS A 46 -9.80 4.17 -4.42
CA CYS A 46 -11.13 4.73 -4.75
C CYS A 46 -11.25 5.10 -6.24
N GLY A 47 -10.72 4.24 -7.12
CA GLY A 47 -10.76 4.45 -8.57
C GLY A 47 -9.70 5.39 -9.10
N LYS A 48 -8.84 5.94 -8.24
CA LYS A 48 -7.74 6.79 -8.68
C LYS A 48 -6.51 5.96 -9.06
N LYS A 49 -5.54 6.59 -9.72
CA LYS A 49 -4.31 5.91 -10.11
C LYS A 49 -3.53 5.46 -8.88
N THR A 50 -3.07 4.23 -8.89
CA THR A 50 -2.19 3.72 -7.84
C THR A 50 -0.83 4.39 -7.92
N LYS A 51 -0.40 5.02 -6.83
CA LYS A 51 0.92 5.66 -6.75
C LYS A 51 1.86 4.92 -5.82
N THR A 52 1.31 4.15 -4.89
CA THR A 52 2.09 3.45 -3.87
C THR A 52 1.53 2.07 -3.63
N VAL A 53 2.43 1.12 -3.41
CA VAL A 53 2.11 -0.25 -3.02
C VAL A 53 2.67 -0.46 -1.63
N ILE A 54 1.80 -0.83 -0.69
CA ILE A 54 2.18 -1.08 0.70
C ILE A 54 2.15 -2.59 0.92
N VAL A 55 3.31 -3.16 1.27
CA VAL A 55 3.43 -4.59 1.54
C VAL A 55 3.26 -4.82 3.03
N MET A 56 2.28 -5.65 3.37
CA MET A 56 1.98 -5.98 4.77
C MET A 56 2.60 -7.32 5.15
N ASP A 57 2.83 -7.52 6.45
CA ASP A 57 3.45 -8.77 6.95
C ASP A 57 2.55 -9.99 6.77
N SER A 58 1.26 -9.78 6.55
CA SER A 58 0.32 -10.85 6.27
C SER A 58 0.38 -11.36 4.83
N GLY A 59 1.16 -10.69 3.97
CA GLY A 59 1.19 -10.99 2.54
C GLY A 59 0.19 -10.18 1.73
N HIS A 60 -0.63 -9.36 2.37
CA HIS A 60 -1.55 -8.48 1.66
C HIS A 60 -0.80 -7.31 1.03
N ILE A 61 -1.30 -6.88 -0.12
CA ILE A 61 -0.77 -5.72 -0.84
C ILE A 61 -1.86 -4.66 -0.85
N VAL A 62 -1.56 -3.49 -0.30
CA VAL A 62 -2.51 -2.36 -0.29
C VAL A 62 -2.08 -1.36 -1.36
N MET A 63 -2.97 -1.09 -2.30
CA MET A 63 -2.74 -0.10 -3.35
C MET A 63 -3.29 1.24 -2.89
N SER A 64 -2.47 2.28 -2.93
CA SER A 64 -2.85 3.62 -2.45
C SER A 64 -2.63 4.66 -3.53
N ALA A 65 -3.51 5.66 -3.57
CA ALA A 65 -3.36 6.82 -4.45
C ALA A 65 -2.47 7.90 -3.84
N LYS A 66 -2.04 7.75 -2.60
CA LYS A 66 -1.12 8.68 -1.94
C LYS A 66 0.31 8.44 -2.39
N GLU A 67 1.13 9.48 -2.36
CA GLU A 67 2.54 9.36 -2.72
C GLU A 67 3.29 8.50 -1.69
N PRO A 68 4.35 7.78 -2.11
CA PRO A 68 5.14 6.99 -1.17
C PRO A 68 5.72 7.82 -0.03
N GLU A 69 6.13 9.05 -0.31
CA GLU A 69 6.67 9.96 0.69
C GLU A 69 5.65 10.29 1.77
N SER A 70 4.38 10.43 1.40
CA SER A 70 3.30 10.72 2.36
C SER A 70 3.10 9.56 3.32
N ILE A 71 3.15 8.33 2.81
CA ILE A 71 3.02 7.13 3.64
C ILE A 71 4.21 6.99 4.57
N ALA A 72 5.42 7.16 4.05
CA ALA A 72 6.65 7.04 4.83
C ALA A 72 6.74 8.12 5.92
N ALA A 73 6.35 9.36 5.60
CA ALA A 73 6.36 10.44 6.56
C ALA A 73 5.39 10.18 7.72
N ALA A 74 4.22 9.62 7.42
CA ALA A 74 3.24 9.28 8.45
C ALA A 74 3.75 8.16 9.36
N GLU A 75 4.49 7.20 8.80
CA GLU A 75 5.07 6.10 9.57
C GLU A 75 6.11 6.59 10.58
N ASN A 76 6.85 7.63 10.23
CA ASN A 76 7.95 8.16 11.05
C ASN A 76 7.49 9.11 12.17
N LYS A 77 6.24 9.41 12.28
CA LYS A 77 5.74 10.32 13.30
C LYS A 77 5.46 9.64 14.64
#